data_53e0a720456be6812fe0708a979b90ea
#
_entry.id   53e0a720456be6812fe0708a979b90ea
#
_cell.length_a   1.000
_cell.length_b   1.000
_cell.length_c   1.000
_cell.angle_alpha   90.00
_cell.angle_beta   90.00
_cell.angle_gamma   90.00
#
_symmetry.space_group_name_H-M   'P 1'
#
loop_
_entity.id
_entity.type
_entity.pdbx_description
1 polymer ?
#
loop_
_entity_poly.entity_id
_entity_poly.type
_entity_poly.pdbx_seq_one_letter_code
_entity_poly.pdbx_strand_id
1 'polypeptide(L)' 'MVEAISLDELIVPITVEYLGEDNVYRVSCPLLQGCHAWGETLDEAMRAISGNIRAMLEARRTNGSPIPPQLEGVSAQTPF' A
#
# COMPACT_ATOMS: atom_id res chain seq x y z
N MET A 1 -9.43 -4.38 11.03
CA MET A 1 -9.05 -5.68 10.46
C MET A 1 -7.71 -5.54 9.77
N VAL A 2 -6.86 -6.53 9.91
CA VAL A 2 -5.53 -6.53 9.28
C VAL A 2 -5.50 -7.58 8.20
N GLU A 3 -5.09 -7.17 7.01
CA GLU A 3 -4.91 -8.01 5.84
C GLU A 3 -3.48 -7.91 5.36
N ALA A 4 -3.16 -8.63 4.31
CA ALA A 4 -1.85 -8.56 3.68
C ALA A 4 -2.00 -8.59 2.17
N ILE A 5 -1.09 -7.94 1.47
CA ILE A 5 -1.00 -8.05 0.02
C ILE A 5 0.38 -8.58 -0.33
N SER A 6 0.46 -9.22 -1.49
CA SER A 6 1.73 -9.70 -2.02
C SER A 6 2.22 -8.72 -3.08
N LEU A 7 3.40 -8.16 -2.86
CA LEU A 7 4.06 -7.29 -3.82
C LEU A 7 5.44 -7.85 -4.09
N ASP A 8 5.70 -8.26 -5.34
CA ASP A 8 6.99 -8.83 -5.73
C ASP A 8 7.40 -9.99 -4.81
N GLU A 9 6.44 -10.85 -4.50
CA GLU A 9 6.60 -12.03 -3.64
C GLU A 9 6.82 -11.72 -2.15
N LEU A 10 6.74 -10.44 -1.78
CA LEU A 10 6.83 -10.03 -0.38
C LEU A 10 5.44 -9.83 0.21
N ILE A 11 5.28 -10.20 1.46
CA ILE A 11 4.01 -10.03 2.17
C ILE A 11 4.03 -8.68 2.87
N VAL A 12 3.08 -7.82 2.52
CA VAL A 12 3.01 -6.46 3.06
C VAL A 12 1.73 -6.34 3.90
N PRO A 13 1.84 -5.98 5.19
CA PRO A 13 0.66 -5.83 6.03
C PRO A 13 -0.17 -4.61 5.64
N ILE A 14 -1.47 -4.77 5.63
CA ILE A 14 -2.43 -3.72 5.29
C ILE A 14 -3.51 -3.68 6.38
N THR A 15 -3.79 -2.50 6.88
CA THR A 15 -4.90 -2.27 7.81
C THR A 15 -6.13 -1.92 7.00
N VAL A 16 -7.25 -2.60 7.27
CA VAL A 16 -8.50 -2.40 6.53
C VAL A 16 -9.57 -1.87 7.46
N GLU A 17 -10.27 -0.85 7.01
CA GLU A 17 -11.39 -0.24 7.72
C GLU A 17 -12.56 -0.07 6.75
N TYR A 18 -13.75 -0.50 7.15
CA TYR A 18 -14.95 -0.27 6.35
C TYR A 18 -15.69 0.95 6.90
N LEU A 19 -15.90 1.96 6.07
CA LEU A 19 -16.59 3.18 6.43
C LEU A 19 -18.04 3.08 5.96
N GLY A 20 -18.89 2.52 6.83
CA GLY A 20 -20.27 2.18 6.47
C GLY A 20 -21.12 3.36 6.02
N GLU A 21 -20.87 4.56 6.55
CA GLU A 21 -21.63 5.74 6.17
C GLU A 21 -21.41 6.12 4.72
N ASP A 22 -20.19 5.89 4.22
CA ASP A 22 -19.82 6.23 2.86
C ASP A 22 -19.78 5.02 1.94
N ASN A 23 -20.02 3.82 2.46
CA ASN A 23 -19.94 2.56 1.73
C ASN A 23 -18.62 2.39 1.01
N VAL A 24 -17.51 2.72 1.68
CA VAL A 24 -16.17 2.58 1.13
C VAL A 24 -15.27 1.82 2.09
N TYR A 25 -14.23 1.23 1.53
CA TYR A 25 -13.13 0.64 2.30
C TYR A 25 -11.96 1.60 2.30
N ARG A 26 -11.36 1.78 3.47
CA ARG A 26 -10.13 2.53 3.61
C ARG A 26 -9.05 1.54 4.00
N VAL A 27 -7.94 1.57 3.29
CA VAL A 27 -6.80 0.71 3.58
C VAL A 27 -5.56 1.56 3.82
N SER A 28 -4.68 1.08 4.66
CA SER A 28 -3.47 1.79 5.04
C SER A 28 -2.32 0.80 5.13
N CYS A 29 -1.12 1.25 4.78
CA CYS A 29 0.09 0.46 4.99
C CYS A 29 0.80 0.99 6.24
N PRO A 30 0.81 0.23 7.35
CA PRO A 30 1.44 0.70 8.59
C PRO A 30 2.95 0.89 8.49
N LEU A 31 3.59 0.31 7.49
CA LEU A 31 5.02 0.46 7.28
C LEU A 31 5.38 1.79 6.61
N LEU A 32 4.40 2.50 6.05
CA LEU A 32 4.62 3.76 5.36
C LEU A 32 3.64 4.80 5.89
N GLN A 33 4.14 5.77 6.61
CA GLN A 33 3.30 6.83 7.15
C GLN A 33 2.64 7.61 6.01
N GLY A 34 1.34 7.83 6.12
CA GLY A 34 0.58 8.56 5.11
C GLY A 34 0.17 7.75 3.90
N CYS A 35 0.44 6.45 3.88
CA CYS A 35 0.06 5.59 2.76
C CYS A 35 -1.34 5.04 2.97
N HIS A 36 -2.32 5.62 2.30
CA HIS A 36 -3.73 5.26 2.39
C HIS A 36 -4.34 5.13 1.00
N ALA A 37 -5.43 4.38 0.92
CA ALA A 37 -6.23 4.31 -0.29
C ALA A 37 -7.68 3.99 0.09
N TRP A 38 -8.59 4.28 -0.81
CA TRP A 38 -10.02 4.01 -0.64
C TRP A 38 -10.55 3.31 -1.87
N GLY A 39 -11.63 2.57 -1.69
CA GLY A 39 -12.33 1.94 -2.80
C GLY A 39 -13.74 1.55 -2.39
N GLU A 40 -14.63 1.41 -3.35
CA GLU A 40 -15.99 0.95 -3.09
C GLU A 40 -16.03 -0.54 -2.77
N THR A 41 -15.01 -1.28 -3.21
CA THR A 41 -14.80 -2.67 -2.83
C THR A 41 -13.44 -2.82 -2.22
N LEU A 42 -13.25 -3.89 -1.44
CA LEU A 42 -11.95 -4.17 -0.85
C LEU A 42 -10.89 -4.39 -1.93
N ASP A 43 -11.24 -5.11 -2.99
CA ASP A 43 -10.32 -5.36 -4.10
C ASP A 43 -9.85 -4.06 -4.75
N GLU A 44 -10.77 -3.13 -4.97
CA GLU A 44 -10.45 -1.82 -5.53
C GLU A 44 -9.50 -1.04 -4.62
N ALA A 45 -9.78 -1.02 -3.32
CA ALA A 45 -8.92 -0.34 -2.34
C ALA A 45 -7.53 -0.97 -2.29
N MET A 46 -7.45 -2.29 -2.34
CA MET A 46 -6.17 -3.01 -2.30
C MET A 46 -5.33 -2.75 -3.55
N ARG A 47 -5.96 -2.66 -4.73
CA ARG A 47 -5.25 -2.31 -5.95
C ARG A 47 -4.71 -0.88 -5.88
N ALA A 48 -5.52 0.03 -5.36
CA ALA A 48 -5.11 1.43 -5.23
C ALA A 48 -3.92 1.58 -4.29
N ILE A 49 -3.94 0.88 -3.14
CA ILE A 49 -2.84 1.01 -2.19
C ILE A 49 -1.55 0.38 -2.72
N SER A 50 -1.65 -0.66 -3.54
CA SER A 50 -0.47 -1.26 -4.16
C SER A 50 0.28 -0.23 -4.99
N GLY A 51 -0.44 0.54 -5.80
CA GLY A 51 0.15 1.62 -6.58
C GLY A 51 0.73 2.72 -5.71
N ASN A 52 0.02 3.08 -4.64
CA ASN A 52 0.49 4.12 -3.72
C ASN A 52 1.77 3.70 -3.01
N ILE A 53 1.88 2.43 -2.59
CA ILE A 53 3.10 1.91 -1.96
C ILE A 53 4.27 2.06 -2.92
N ARG A 54 4.11 1.63 -4.17
CA ARG A 54 5.19 1.71 -5.17
C ARG A 54 5.59 3.15 -5.44
N ALA A 55 4.63 4.06 -5.56
CA ALA A 55 4.90 5.47 -5.80
C ALA A 55 5.66 6.11 -4.63
N MET A 56 5.28 5.79 -3.39
CA MET A 56 5.96 6.32 -2.22
C MET A 56 7.39 5.78 -2.10
N LEU A 57 7.60 4.51 -2.45
CA LEU A 57 8.94 3.92 -2.44
C LEU A 57 9.83 4.56 -3.50
N GLU A 58 9.28 4.84 -4.68
CA GLU A 58 10.04 5.54 -5.72
C GLU A 58 10.44 6.92 -5.26
N ALA A 59 9.52 7.67 -4.65
CA ALA A 59 9.82 8.99 -4.14
C ALA A 59 10.92 8.96 -3.08
N ARG A 60 10.87 7.99 -2.17
CA ARG A 60 11.90 7.85 -1.13
C ARG A 60 13.26 7.52 -1.73
N ARG A 61 13.29 6.62 -2.71
CA ARG A 61 14.55 6.27 -3.39
C ARG A 61 15.14 7.47 -4.11
N THR A 62 14.30 8.24 -4.80
CA THR A 62 14.74 9.44 -5.51
C THR A 62 15.29 10.50 -4.56
N ASN A 63 14.66 10.66 -3.40
CA ASN A 63 15.05 11.66 -2.41
C ASN A 63 16.13 11.17 -1.44
N GLY A 64 16.51 9.90 -1.51
CA GLY A 64 17.46 9.33 -0.57
C GLY A 64 16.88 9.11 0.82
N SER A 65 15.56 9.10 0.95
CA SER A 65 14.88 8.87 2.23
C SER A 65 14.91 7.40 2.61
N PRO A 66 14.88 7.07 3.92
CA PRO A 66 14.91 5.67 4.36
C PRO A 66 13.70 4.89 3.87
N ILE A 67 13.93 3.63 3.51
CA ILE A 67 12.89 2.69 3.12
C ILE A 67 12.79 1.63 4.21
N PRO A 68 11.57 1.29 4.68
CA PRO A 68 11.42 0.22 5.65
C PRO A 68 12.06 -1.08 5.13
N PRO A 69 12.84 -1.79 5.96
CA PRO A 69 13.51 -3.01 5.51
C PRO A 69 12.57 -4.05 4.91
N GLN A 70 11.34 -4.13 5.40
CA GLN A 70 10.34 -5.06 4.87
C GLN A 70 9.93 -4.76 3.45
N LEU A 71 10.19 -3.55 2.96
CA LEU A 71 9.78 -3.11 1.62
C LEU A 71 10.95 -2.92 0.67
N GLU A 72 12.18 -3.19 1.09
CA GLU A 72 13.36 -2.98 0.25
C GLU A 72 13.32 -3.76 -1.05
N GLY A 73 12.71 -4.94 -1.04
CA GLY A 73 12.60 -5.77 -2.23
C GLY A 73 11.45 -5.44 -3.16
N VAL A 74 10.61 -4.47 -2.80
CA VAL A 74 9.46 -4.09 -3.62
C VAL A 74 9.89 -3.15 -4.74
N SER A 75 9.53 -3.49 -5.98
CA SER A 75 9.82 -2.64 -7.12
C SER A 75 8.94 -1.40 -7.12
N ALA A 76 9.53 -0.24 -7.43
CA ALA A 76 8.78 1.00 -7.57
C ALA A 76 8.01 1.06 -8.90
N GLN A 77 8.33 0.18 -9.83
CA GLN A 77 7.69 0.16 -11.14
C GLN A 77 6.86 -1.10 -11.30
N THR A 78 5.72 -0.96 -11.96
CA THR A 78 4.89 -2.11 -12.30
C THR A 78 5.57 -2.89 -13.43
N PRO A 79 5.82 -4.19 -13.26
CA PRO A 79 6.39 -4.99 -14.33
C PRO A 79 5.38 -5.19 -15.46
N PHE A 80 5.86 -5.28 -16.66
CA PHE A 80 5.05 -5.52 -17.84
C PHE A 80 5.28 -6.91 -18.37
#